data_da78b13656ea81f3f2d42baf94f1b1c5
#
_entry.id   da78b13656ea81f3f2d42baf94f1b1c5
#
_cell.length_a   1.000
_cell.length_b   1.000
_cell.length_c   1.000
_cell.angle_alpha   90.00
_cell.angle_beta   90.00
_cell.angle_gamma   90.00
#
_symmetry.space_group_name_H-M   'P 1'
#
loop_
_entity.id
_entity.type
_entity.pdbx_description
1 polymer ?
#
loop_
_entity_poly.entity_id
_entity_poly.type
_entity_poly.pdbx_seq_one_letter_code
_entity_poly.pdbx_strand_id
1 'polypeptide(L)'
;DSFTRFMEVAAISDGEMVNFTKVASECGVSSKTVKEYFSIIQETLVGFFVPAYTKTVKRRIQVSPKFYYFDIGVVNSILHRAPLNRGTAEYGHAFEHLIIQELAAYLDYSESAHRLSFWHTLNNAYEVDAVIGDAVAAIEIKSSENITSSHLKGLKAFSEEHSGCKLMVVSLEERPRMMNGVEIWPAKEFLSRLW
;
A
#
# COMPACT_ATOMS: atom_id res chain seq x y z
N ASP A 1 -18.43 6.61 20.53
CA ASP A 1 -17.99 8.00 20.38
C ASP A 1 -17.44 8.26 18.98
N SER A 2 -17.09 9.51 18.66
CA SER A 2 -16.61 9.90 17.32
C SER A 2 -15.25 9.27 16.96
N PHE A 3 -14.39 9.03 17.94
CA PHE A 3 -13.10 8.39 17.73
C PHE A 3 -13.24 6.89 17.42
N THR A 4 -14.11 6.18 18.13
CA THR A 4 -14.42 4.77 17.83
C THR A 4 -14.96 4.63 16.40
N ARG A 5 -15.91 5.49 16.02
CA ARG A 5 -16.43 5.52 14.66
C ARG A 5 -15.35 5.85 13.62
N PHE A 6 -14.43 6.76 13.95
CA PHE A 6 -13.28 7.05 13.08
C PHE A 6 -12.39 5.82 12.88
N MET A 7 -12.12 5.04 13.94
CA MET A 7 -11.33 3.80 13.83
C MET A 7 -11.97 2.80 12.86
N GLU A 8 -13.31 2.65 12.92
CA GLU A 8 -14.06 1.79 12.00
C GLU A 8 -13.99 2.31 10.55
N VAL A 9 -14.22 3.61 10.34
CA VAL A 9 -14.15 4.23 9.00
C VAL A 9 -12.75 4.15 8.41
N ALA A 10 -11.73 4.37 9.22
CA ALA A 10 -10.33 4.20 8.81
C ALA A 10 -10.01 2.74 8.44
N ALA A 11 -10.57 1.76 9.18
CA ALA A 11 -10.39 0.33 8.88
C ALA A 11 -11.11 -0.10 7.58
N ILE A 12 -12.27 0.49 7.27
CA ILE A 12 -12.98 0.26 6.00
C ILE A 12 -12.14 0.75 4.80
N SER A 13 -11.42 1.85 4.97
CA SER A 13 -10.60 2.49 3.94
C SER A 13 -9.08 2.19 4.09
N ASP A 14 -8.73 1.16 4.84
CA ASP A 14 -7.35 0.71 4.98
C ASP A 14 -6.76 0.33 3.61
N GLY A 15 -5.55 0.81 3.30
CA GLY A 15 -4.92 0.63 2.00
C GLY A 15 -5.41 1.56 0.88
N GLU A 16 -6.43 2.37 1.13
CA GLU A 16 -6.98 3.31 0.16
C GLU A 16 -6.44 4.74 0.36
N MET A 17 -6.50 5.55 -0.69
CA MET A 17 -6.18 6.98 -0.59
C MET A 17 -7.17 7.69 0.33
N VAL A 18 -6.66 8.34 1.38
CA VAL A 18 -7.50 8.99 2.40
C VAL A 18 -8.24 10.19 1.84
N ASN A 19 -9.57 10.13 1.87
CA ASN A 19 -10.43 11.29 1.65
C ASN A 19 -10.87 11.87 3.01
N PHE A 20 -10.09 12.83 3.53
CA PHE A 20 -10.35 13.45 4.84
C PHE A 20 -11.74 14.06 4.97
N THR A 21 -12.31 14.60 3.89
CA THR A 21 -13.66 15.18 3.90
C THR A 21 -14.73 14.10 4.00
N LYS A 22 -14.57 12.99 3.27
CA LYS A 22 -15.48 11.85 3.35
C LYS A 22 -15.45 11.23 4.75
N VAL A 23 -14.26 10.96 5.29
CA VAL A 23 -14.08 10.43 6.65
C VAL A 23 -14.73 11.35 7.69
N ALA A 24 -14.54 12.66 7.56
CA ALA A 24 -15.14 13.66 8.45
C ALA A 24 -16.69 13.60 8.44
N SER A 25 -17.26 13.50 7.24
CA SER A 25 -18.72 13.37 7.07
C SER A 25 -19.25 12.08 7.73
N GLU A 26 -18.56 10.96 7.51
CA GLU A 26 -18.96 9.66 8.06
C GLU A 26 -18.83 9.60 9.60
N CYS A 27 -17.84 10.32 10.16
CA CYS A 27 -17.63 10.40 11.62
C CYS A 27 -18.45 11.49 12.31
N GLY A 28 -19.08 12.38 11.57
CA GLY A 28 -19.83 13.53 12.13
C GLY A 28 -18.93 14.56 12.80
N VAL A 29 -17.71 14.74 12.34
CA VAL A 29 -16.72 15.70 12.88
C VAL A 29 -16.13 16.56 11.76
N SER A 30 -15.29 17.54 12.13
CA SER A 30 -14.60 18.37 11.14
C SER A 30 -13.43 17.62 10.49
N SER A 31 -13.05 18.01 9.24
CA SER A 31 -11.85 17.46 8.60
C SER A 31 -10.57 17.79 9.39
N LYS A 32 -10.57 18.86 10.19
CA LYS A 32 -9.46 19.17 11.09
C LYS A 32 -9.36 18.11 12.20
N THR A 33 -10.47 17.77 12.83
CA THR A 33 -10.53 16.71 13.86
C THR A 33 -10.11 15.36 13.31
N VAL A 34 -10.50 15.02 12.07
CA VAL A 34 -10.06 13.77 11.43
C VAL A 34 -8.54 13.74 11.25
N LYS A 35 -7.93 14.85 10.83
CA LYS A 35 -6.46 14.95 10.73
C LYS A 35 -5.77 14.78 12.08
N GLU A 36 -6.36 15.34 13.16
CA GLU A 36 -5.87 15.14 14.52
C GLU A 36 -5.99 13.68 14.96
N TYR A 37 -7.08 13.00 14.62
CA TYR A 37 -7.25 11.57 14.88
C TYR A 37 -6.22 10.70 14.15
N PHE A 38 -5.97 10.97 12.87
CA PHE A 38 -4.90 10.29 12.13
C PHE A 38 -3.49 10.57 12.71
N SER A 39 -3.24 11.81 13.20
CA SER A 39 -1.98 12.14 13.88
C SER A 39 -1.80 11.29 15.13
N ILE A 40 -2.84 11.14 15.94
CA ILE A 40 -2.81 10.30 17.14
C ILE A 40 -2.46 8.84 16.78
N ILE A 41 -3.13 8.27 15.76
CA ILE A 41 -2.86 6.89 15.31
C ILE A 41 -1.40 6.75 14.85
N GLN A 42 -0.87 7.74 14.14
CA GLN A 42 0.49 7.74 13.64
C GLN A 42 1.51 7.88 14.78
N GLU A 43 1.30 8.82 15.71
CA GLU A 43 2.18 9.06 16.86
C GLU A 43 2.19 7.88 17.85
N THR A 44 1.09 7.14 17.93
CA THR A 44 0.98 5.93 18.76
C THR A 44 1.39 4.65 18.04
N LEU A 45 1.88 4.75 16.80
CA LEU A 45 2.31 3.62 15.96
C LEU A 45 1.21 2.59 15.66
N VAL A 46 -0.06 2.99 15.77
CA VAL A 46 -1.22 2.13 15.45
C VAL A 46 -1.49 2.09 13.94
N GLY A 47 -0.92 3.02 13.19
CA GLY A 47 -1.01 3.05 11.73
C GLY A 47 0.03 3.99 11.12
N PHE A 48 0.16 3.94 9.81
CA PHE A 48 1.11 4.74 9.07
C PHE A 48 0.57 5.18 7.70
N PHE A 49 1.15 6.23 7.16
CA PHE A 49 0.83 6.70 5.82
C PHE A 49 1.88 6.28 4.80
N VAL A 50 1.42 5.84 3.64
CA VAL A 50 2.24 5.67 2.44
C VAL A 50 1.93 6.83 1.50
N PRO A 51 2.87 7.78 1.28
CA PRO A 51 2.64 8.92 0.41
C PRO A 51 2.67 8.52 -1.06
N ALA A 52 2.03 9.32 -1.92
CA ALA A 52 2.18 9.16 -3.35
C ALA A 52 3.60 9.50 -3.80
N TYR A 53 4.16 8.68 -4.70
CA TYR A 53 5.42 8.98 -5.37
C TYR A 53 5.23 10.17 -6.33
N THR A 54 6.07 11.16 -6.21
CA THR A 54 6.10 12.31 -7.11
C THR A 54 7.54 12.83 -7.23
N LYS A 55 7.94 13.23 -8.44
CA LYS A 55 9.26 13.84 -8.69
C LYS A 55 9.47 15.16 -7.96
N THR A 56 8.40 15.83 -7.56
CA THR A 56 8.49 17.15 -6.91
C THR A 56 7.75 17.18 -5.58
N VAL A 57 8.39 17.80 -4.56
CA VAL A 57 7.82 17.95 -3.22
C VAL A 57 6.44 18.63 -3.24
N LYS A 58 6.24 19.65 -4.10
CA LYS A 58 4.96 20.37 -4.23
C LYS A 58 3.80 19.45 -4.64
N ARG A 59 4.03 18.51 -5.58
CA ARG A 59 2.99 17.56 -6.00
C ARG A 59 2.67 16.54 -4.92
N ARG A 60 3.68 16.13 -4.13
CA ARG A 60 3.49 15.17 -3.03
C ARG A 60 2.50 15.68 -1.97
N ILE A 61 2.47 16.99 -1.72
CA ILE A 61 1.58 17.61 -0.74
C ILE A 61 0.11 17.65 -1.24
N GLN A 62 -0.11 17.61 -2.55
CA GLN A 62 -1.45 17.72 -3.16
C GLN A 62 -2.15 16.37 -3.34
N VAL A 63 -1.44 15.26 -3.26
CA VAL A 63 -2.01 13.91 -3.42
C VAL A 63 -2.24 13.30 -2.05
N SER A 64 -3.45 12.80 -1.83
CA SER A 64 -3.78 12.09 -0.58
C SER A 64 -2.92 10.84 -0.43
N PRO A 65 -2.35 10.60 0.75
CA PRO A 65 -1.63 9.35 1.02
C PRO A 65 -2.61 8.20 1.17
N LYS A 66 -2.12 6.97 1.00
CA LYS A 66 -2.78 5.76 1.51
C LYS A 66 -2.53 5.64 3.01
N PHE A 67 -3.51 5.10 3.74
CA PHE A 67 -3.37 4.81 5.16
C PHE A 67 -3.46 3.30 5.38
N TYR A 68 -2.57 2.78 6.23
CA TYR A 68 -2.56 1.40 6.68
C TYR A 68 -2.50 1.35 8.21
N TYR A 69 -3.28 0.46 8.82
CA TYR A 69 -3.03 0.07 10.20
C TYR A 69 -1.70 -0.68 10.30
N PHE A 70 -1.12 -0.76 11.50
CA PHE A 70 0.17 -1.43 11.71
C PHE A 70 0.11 -2.95 11.48
N ASP A 71 -1.08 -3.55 11.48
CA ASP A 71 -1.31 -4.97 11.26
C ASP A 71 -2.71 -5.22 10.72
N ILE A 72 -2.82 -6.08 9.69
CA ILE A 72 -4.12 -6.42 9.07
C ILE A 72 -5.07 -7.13 10.05
N GLY A 73 -4.56 -7.81 11.08
CA GLY A 73 -5.37 -8.41 12.12
C GLY A 73 -6.15 -7.37 12.94
N VAL A 74 -5.60 -6.17 13.11
CA VAL A 74 -6.31 -5.04 13.73
C VAL A 74 -7.49 -4.62 12.87
N VAL A 75 -7.30 -4.46 11.56
CA VAL A 75 -8.38 -4.14 10.61
C VAL A 75 -9.47 -5.19 10.67
N ASN A 76 -9.10 -6.48 10.60
CA ASN A 76 -10.06 -7.57 10.66
C ASN A 76 -10.80 -7.64 12.00
N SER A 77 -10.13 -7.32 13.11
CA SER A 77 -10.76 -7.25 14.44
C SER A 77 -11.76 -6.11 14.55
N ILE A 78 -11.39 -4.90 14.09
CA ILE A 78 -12.27 -3.73 14.10
C ILE A 78 -13.52 -3.98 13.25
N LEU A 79 -13.35 -4.58 12.08
CA LEU A 79 -14.44 -4.83 11.12
C LEU A 79 -15.18 -6.15 11.37
N HIS A 80 -14.84 -6.90 12.43
CA HIS A 80 -15.44 -8.21 12.74
C HIS A 80 -15.44 -9.16 11.51
N ARG A 81 -14.39 -9.14 10.71
CA ARG A 81 -14.30 -9.97 9.51
C ARG A 81 -14.16 -11.45 9.85
N ALA A 82 -14.83 -12.28 9.06
CA ALA A 82 -14.64 -13.74 9.08
C ALA A 82 -13.22 -14.13 8.62
N PRO A 83 -12.77 -15.37 8.84
CA PRO A 83 -11.51 -15.86 8.31
C PRO A 83 -11.37 -15.59 6.82
N LEU A 84 -10.20 -15.09 6.41
CA LEU A 84 -9.91 -14.72 5.03
C LEU A 84 -9.80 -15.97 4.14
N ASN A 85 -10.57 -16.00 3.07
CA ASN A 85 -10.53 -17.08 2.09
C ASN A 85 -9.75 -16.64 0.84
N ARG A 86 -8.85 -17.51 0.34
CA ARG A 86 -8.13 -17.26 -0.92
C ARG A 86 -9.11 -16.99 -2.06
N GLY A 87 -8.74 -16.05 -2.93
CA GLY A 87 -9.55 -15.68 -4.09
C GLY A 87 -10.64 -14.64 -3.82
N THR A 88 -10.82 -14.19 -2.58
CA THR A 88 -11.71 -13.08 -2.25
C THR A 88 -10.99 -11.73 -2.33
N ALA A 89 -11.74 -10.63 -2.48
CA ALA A 89 -11.19 -9.29 -2.47
C ALA A 89 -10.53 -8.95 -1.13
N GLU A 90 -11.13 -9.39 -0.02
CA GLU A 90 -10.61 -9.20 1.33
C GLU A 90 -9.26 -9.91 1.53
N TYR A 91 -9.09 -11.11 0.94
CA TYR A 91 -7.80 -11.79 0.95
C TYR A 91 -6.76 -11.03 0.11
N GLY A 92 -7.17 -10.51 -1.05
CA GLY A 92 -6.31 -9.69 -1.90
C GLY A 92 -5.79 -8.46 -1.16
N HIS A 93 -6.71 -7.73 -0.51
CA HIS A 93 -6.38 -6.57 0.32
C HIS A 93 -5.46 -6.93 1.49
N ALA A 94 -5.75 -8.01 2.22
CA ALA A 94 -4.92 -8.46 3.33
C ALA A 94 -3.51 -8.87 2.87
N PHE A 95 -3.39 -9.47 1.70
CA PHE A 95 -2.11 -9.83 1.10
C PHE A 95 -1.30 -8.59 0.70
N GLU A 96 -1.93 -7.59 0.07
CA GLU A 96 -1.29 -6.31 -0.23
C GLU A 96 -0.82 -5.62 1.05
N HIS A 97 -1.71 -5.50 2.05
CA HIS A 97 -1.38 -4.88 3.33
C HIS A 97 -0.17 -5.56 3.99
N LEU A 98 -0.13 -6.90 4.04
CA LEU A 98 1.00 -7.65 4.61
C LEU A 98 2.31 -7.27 3.93
N ILE A 99 2.37 -7.25 2.60
CA ILE A 99 3.61 -6.93 1.87
C ILE A 99 4.01 -5.46 2.07
N ILE A 100 3.06 -4.52 2.07
CA ILE A 100 3.32 -3.10 2.34
C ILE A 100 3.86 -2.90 3.76
N GLN A 101 3.28 -3.57 4.76
CA GLN A 101 3.73 -3.55 6.15
C GLN A 101 5.16 -4.08 6.29
N GLU A 102 5.48 -5.22 5.67
CA GLU A 102 6.82 -5.79 5.70
C GLU A 102 7.86 -4.90 5.01
N LEU A 103 7.49 -4.26 3.89
CA LEU A 103 8.36 -3.28 3.23
C LEU A 103 8.60 -2.05 4.12
N ALA A 104 7.56 -1.51 4.75
CA ALA A 104 7.68 -0.37 5.66
C ALA A 104 8.58 -0.72 6.86
N ALA A 105 8.35 -1.87 7.50
CA ALA A 105 9.14 -2.36 8.62
C ALA A 105 10.61 -2.59 8.22
N TYR A 106 10.86 -3.24 7.08
CA TYR A 106 12.22 -3.45 6.59
C TYR A 106 12.97 -2.14 6.36
N LEU A 107 12.35 -1.15 5.72
CA LEU A 107 12.99 0.13 5.45
C LEU A 107 13.32 0.89 6.76
N ASP A 108 12.46 0.79 7.76
CA ASP A 108 12.68 1.38 9.08
C ASP A 108 13.80 0.67 9.85
N TYR A 109 13.72 -0.66 9.99
CA TYR A 109 14.70 -1.43 10.76
C TYR A 109 16.10 -1.48 10.11
N SER A 110 16.18 -1.42 8.78
CA SER A 110 17.45 -1.36 8.07
C SER A 110 18.07 0.05 8.05
N GLU A 111 17.44 1.03 8.71
CA GLU A 111 17.83 2.45 8.67
C GLU A 111 18.02 2.95 7.22
N SER A 112 17.19 2.45 6.31
CA SER A 112 17.29 2.77 4.89
C SER A 112 17.04 4.26 4.62
N ALA A 113 17.86 4.86 3.78
CA ALA A 113 17.61 6.21 3.28
C ALA A 113 16.42 6.26 2.28
N HIS A 114 15.96 5.09 1.82
CA HIS A 114 14.84 4.99 0.89
C HIS A 114 13.50 5.08 1.63
N ARG A 115 12.52 5.70 0.97
CA ARG A 115 11.15 5.81 1.49
C ARG A 115 10.22 4.93 0.67
N LEU A 116 9.20 4.39 1.33
CA LEU A 116 8.08 3.73 0.69
C LEU A 116 7.09 4.78 0.19
N SER A 117 6.59 4.59 -1.02
CA SER A 117 5.51 5.38 -1.62
C SER A 117 4.70 4.49 -2.57
N PHE A 118 3.52 4.94 -3.01
CA PHE A 118 2.77 4.31 -4.09
C PHE A 118 2.73 5.26 -5.29
N TRP A 119 2.41 4.75 -6.47
CA TRP A 119 2.27 5.59 -7.65
C TRP A 119 0.96 5.31 -8.38
N HIS A 120 0.37 6.36 -8.94
CA HIS A 120 -0.77 6.25 -9.85
C HIS A 120 -0.75 7.36 -10.90
N THR A 121 -1.40 7.11 -12.04
CA THR A 121 -1.62 8.13 -13.07
C THR A 121 -2.68 9.14 -12.63
N LEU A 122 -2.66 10.35 -13.21
CA LEU A 122 -3.62 11.43 -12.88
C LEU A 122 -5.08 11.03 -13.06
N ASN A 123 -5.36 10.12 -13.98
CA ASN A 123 -6.71 9.60 -14.25
C ASN A 123 -7.02 8.30 -13.50
N ASN A 124 -6.14 7.85 -12.59
CA ASN A 124 -6.23 6.58 -11.87
C ASN A 124 -6.37 5.35 -12.79
N ALA A 125 -5.91 5.43 -14.05
CA ALA A 125 -5.98 4.31 -14.98
C ALA A 125 -4.94 3.23 -14.66
N TYR A 126 -3.80 3.61 -14.08
CA TYR A 126 -2.71 2.73 -13.69
C TYR A 126 -2.21 3.10 -12.30
N GLU A 127 -1.84 2.07 -11.55
CA GLU A 127 -1.30 2.19 -10.20
C GLU A 127 -0.11 1.22 -10.05
N VAL A 128 0.80 1.53 -9.13
CA VAL A 128 1.85 0.66 -8.62
C VAL A 128 1.78 0.69 -7.10
N ASP A 129 1.63 -0.46 -6.48
CA ASP A 129 1.33 -0.60 -5.05
C ASP A 129 2.47 -0.07 -4.17
N ALA A 130 3.73 -0.31 -4.55
CA ALA A 130 4.90 0.19 -3.83
C ALA A 130 6.00 0.70 -4.76
N VAL A 131 6.53 1.87 -4.44
CA VAL A 131 7.74 2.44 -5.07
C VAL A 131 8.75 2.73 -3.96
N ILE A 132 9.96 2.21 -4.13
CA ILE A 132 11.05 2.34 -3.16
C ILE A 132 12.01 3.44 -3.60
N GLY A 133 12.26 4.38 -2.69
CA GLY A 133 13.20 5.48 -2.90
C GLY A 133 12.81 6.38 -4.07
N ASP A 134 13.79 6.88 -4.82
CA ASP A 134 13.57 7.64 -6.04
C ASP A 134 13.54 6.69 -7.24
N ALA A 135 12.46 5.91 -7.35
CA ALA A 135 12.26 4.88 -8.38
C ALA A 135 13.40 3.83 -8.46
N VAL A 136 13.97 3.45 -7.32
CA VAL A 136 14.95 2.34 -7.25
C VAL A 136 14.27 1.02 -7.60
N ALA A 137 13.08 0.78 -7.05
CA ALA A 137 12.24 -0.37 -7.38
C ALA A 137 10.77 0.03 -7.39
N ALA A 138 9.99 -0.62 -8.25
CA ALA A 138 8.54 -0.54 -8.33
C ALA A 138 7.96 -1.95 -8.20
N ILE A 139 7.00 -2.11 -7.30
CA ILE A 139 6.49 -3.41 -6.88
C ILE A 139 4.97 -3.40 -7.02
N GLU A 140 4.46 -4.36 -7.77
CA GLU A 140 3.04 -4.70 -7.85
C GLU A 140 2.78 -5.91 -6.94
N ILE A 141 1.65 -5.91 -6.23
CA ILE A 141 1.32 -6.97 -5.28
C ILE A 141 0.03 -7.66 -5.73
N LYS A 142 0.08 -8.95 -5.99
CA LYS A 142 -1.09 -9.71 -6.49
C LYS A 142 -1.24 -11.03 -5.77
N SER A 143 -2.35 -11.21 -5.07
CA SER A 143 -2.74 -12.47 -4.43
C SER A 143 -3.18 -13.53 -5.46
N SER A 144 -2.37 -13.73 -6.51
CA SER A 144 -2.63 -14.66 -7.62
C SER A 144 -1.52 -15.69 -7.72
N GLU A 145 -1.91 -16.93 -8.02
CA GLU A 145 -0.98 -18.04 -8.31
C GLU A 145 -0.54 -18.06 -9.79
N ASN A 146 -1.07 -17.13 -10.60
CA ASN A 146 -0.71 -17.02 -12.02
C ASN A 146 -0.69 -15.55 -12.46
N ILE A 147 0.50 -14.99 -12.61
CA ILE A 147 0.68 -13.62 -13.08
C ILE A 147 0.65 -13.60 -14.62
N THR A 148 -0.14 -12.68 -15.15
CA THR A 148 -0.33 -12.46 -16.58
C THR A 148 0.11 -11.05 -16.99
N SER A 149 0.20 -10.79 -18.29
CA SER A 149 0.60 -9.47 -18.82
C SER A 149 -0.36 -8.35 -18.40
N SER A 150 -1.62 -8.67 -18.06
CA SER A 150 -2.59 -7.69 -17.57
C SER A 150 -2.23 -7.12 -16.20
N HIS A 151 -1.57 -7.91 -15.35
CA HIS A 151 -1.08 -7.50 -14.04
C HIS A 151 0.15 -6.58 -14.10
N LEU A 152 0.81 -6.49 -15.26
CA LEU A 152 2.03 -5.69 -15.44
C LEU A 152 1.78 -4.28 -15.97
N LYS A 153 0.53 -3.89 -16.21
CA LYS A 153 0.20 -2.63 -16.89
C LYS A 153 0.66 -1.41 -16.10
N GLY A 154 0.46 -1.40 -14.78
CA GLY A 154 0.90 -0.33 -13.90
C GLY A 154 2.42 -0.16 -13.91
N LEU A 155 3.15 -1.28 -13.73
CA LEU A 155 4.61 -1.29 -13.78
C LEU A 155 5.17 -0.82 -15.13
N LYS A 156 4.54 -1.21 -16.24
CA LYS A 156 4.95 -0.75 -17.58
C LYS A 156 4.75 0.75 -17.74
N ALA A 157 3.57 1.27 -17.38
CA ALA A 157 3.29 2.70 -17.43
C ALA A 157 4.27 3.49 -16.55
N PHE A 158 4.60 2.99 -15.35
CA PHE A 158 5.60 3.61 -14.48
C PHE A 158 6.98 3.63 -15.12
N SER A 159 7.41 2.52 -15.75
CA SER A 159 8.74 2.40 -16.36
C SER A 159 8.96 3.30 -17.58
N GLU A 160 7.89 3.71 -18.28
CA GLU A 160 7.96 4.67 -19.38
C GLU A 160 8.43 6.06 -18.90
N GLU A 161 8.05 6.42 -17.64
CA GLU A 161 8.46 7.67 -17.01
C GLU A 161 9.75 7.55 -16.19
N HIS A 162 10.12 6.33 -15.77
CA HIS A 162 11.21 6.03 -14.83
C HIS A 162 12.12 4.91 -15.35
N SER A 163 12.95 5.24 -16.36
CA SER A 163 13.92 4.31 -16.94
C SER A 163 14.97 3.88 -15.88
N GLY A 164 15.27 2.59 -15.86
CA GLY A 164 16.25 2.02 -14.91
C GLY A 164 15.67 1.58 -13.56
N CYS A 165 14.37 1.78 -13.33
CA CYS A 165 13.67 1.24 -12.17
C CYS A 165 13.62 -0.29 -12.22
N LYS A 166 13.94 -0.97 -11.11
CA LYS A 166 13.74 -2.42 -10.99
C LYS A 166 12.25 -2.71 -10.84
N LEU A 167 11.68 -3.51 -11.75
CA LEU A 167 10.27 -3.84 -11.76
C LEU A 167 10.04 -5.24 -11.18
N MET A 168 9.14 -5.33 -10.21
CA MET A 168 8.84 -6.58 -9.51
C MET A 168 7.34 -6.79 -9.33
N VAL A 169 6.92 -8.06 -9.33
CA VAL A 169 5.60 -8.49 -8.84
C VAL A 169 5.83 -9.44 -7.66
N VAL A 170 5.16 -9.18 -6.55
CA VAL A 170 5.07 -10.14 -5.44
C VAL A 170 3.74 -10.87 -5.54
N SER A 171 3.78 -12.20 -5.56
CA SER A 171 2.61 -13.02 -5.87
C SER A 171 2.54 -14.31 -5.03
N LEU A 172 1.49 -15.10 -5.25
CA LEU A 172 1.34 -16.43 -4.68
C LEU A 172 1.86 -17.54 -5.63
N GLU A 173 2.59 -17.20 -6.69
CA GLU A 173 3.27 -18.20 -7.52
C GLU A 173 4.29 -19.00 -6.68
N GLU A 174 4.56 -20.24 -7.08
CA GLU A 174 5.44 -21.13 -6.33
C GLU A 174 6.93 -20.90 -6.61
N ARG A 175 7.28 -20.33 -7.79
CA ARG A 175 8.65 -20.17 -8.24
C ARG A 175 8.91 -18.79 -8.82
N PRO A 176 10.10 -18.21 -8.56
CA PRO A 176 10.47 -16.96 -9.18
C PRO A 176 10.67 -17.16 -10.69
N ARG A 177 10.27 -16.14 -11.45
CA ARG A 177 10.47 -16.11 -12.91
C ARG A 177 10.56 -14.68 -13.44
N MET A 178 10.92 -14.56 -14.69
CA MET A 178 10.93 -13.29 -15.40
C MET A 178 9.81 -13.25 -16.45
N MET A 179 9.10 -12.13 -16.57
CA MET A 179 8.10 -11.90 -17.62
C MET A 179 8.20 -10.46 -18.13
N ASN A 180 8.50 -10.30 -19.42
CA ASN A 180 8.56 -8.98 -20.07
C ASN A 180 9.45 -7.95 -19.32
N GLY A 181 10.58 -8.38 -18.80
CA GLY A 181 11.51 -7.52 -18.04
C GLY A 181 11.10 -7.25 -16.59
N VAL A 182 10.03 -7.89 -16.09
CA VAL A 182 9.57 -7.80 -14.71
C VAL A 182 9.91 -9.08 -13.96
N GLU A 183 10.52 -8.96 -12.79
CA GLU A 183 10.77 -10.09 -11.89
C GLU A 183 9.47 -10.46 -11.15
N ILE A 184 9.07 -11.72 -11.22
CA ILE A 184 7.92 -12.24 -10.47
C ILE A 184 8.45 -13.09 -9.32
N TRP A 185 8.09 -12.72 -8.11
CA TRP A 185 8.58 -13.34 -6.90
C TRP A 185 7.45 -13.99 -6.10
N PRO A 186 7.60 -15.25 -5.67
CA PRO A 186 6.79 -15.81 -4.59
C PRO A 186 6.92 -14.97 -3.32
N ALA A 187 5.82 -14.63 -2.66
CA ALA A 187 5.82 -13.79 -1.45
C ALA A 187 6.76 -14.32 -0.37
N LYS A 188 6.75 -15.65 -0.13
CA LYS A 188 7.63 -16.28 0.85
C LYS A 188 9.12 -16.05 0.54
N GLU A 189 9.52 -16.20 -0.73
CA GLU A 189 10.91 -15.99 -1.13
C GLU A 189 11.27 -14.50 -1.13
N PHE A 190 10.35 -13.64 -1.54
CA PHE A 190 10.53 -12.20 -1.47
C PHE A 190 10.79 -11.74 -0.04
N LEU A 191 9.93 -12.13 0.91
CA LEU A 191 10.06 -11.77 2.32
C LEU A 191 11.35 -12.32 2.94
N SER A 192 11.73 -13.56 2.66
CA SER A 192 12.98 -14.13 3.17
C SER A 192 14.26 -13.48 2.61
N ARG A 193 14.15 -12.65 1.58
CA ARG A 193 15.28 -11.85 1.04
C ARG A 193 15.28 -10.42 1.54
N LEU A 194 14.20 -9.94 2.14
CA LEU A 194 14.16 -8.68 2.86
C LEU A 194 14.89 -8.82 4.19
N TRP A 195 14.61 -9.90 4.91
CA TRP A 195 15.16 -10.22 6.22
C TRP A 195 16.31 -11.24 6.14
#